data_6006fa9605fb844622cbc1e375af60dd
#
_entry.id   6006fa9605fb844622cbc1e375af60dd
#
_cell.length_a   1.000
_cell.length_b   1.000
_cell.length_c   1.000
_cell.angle_alpha   90.00
_cell.angle_beta   90.00
_cell.angle_gamma   90.00
#
_symmetry.space_group_name_H-M   'P 1'
#
loop_
_entity.id
_entity.type
_entity.pdbx_description
1 polymer ?
#
loop_
_entity_poly.entity_id
_entity_poly.type
_entity_poly.pdbx_seq_one_letter_code
_entity_poly.pdbx_strand_id
1 'polypeptide(L)'
;MASLIPQDFIRDLIVQTDIVTLIDSYVPLKKKGKDHWGLCPFHHDVKTPSFSVSPQKQFFYCFTCKKTGNAIGFIQDHLRMTFVESVEVLASKIGVEVPYSDLKNNSDERRLLLEILGKASNFFETNLLNHDSAETARLYLKNERKLSPTTCKQFKIGYALNSWGALSEFLVNKGYKKESIIQAGLSKENKDLKLFDVFRDRIMFPIRDTAGNTVGFGGRVMKPEDQPKYLNTSDTLVFKKSSQVYGLYESSSNRKDMTEIFVVEGYLDVVSMFQRGINNAVATLGIASNRFHTQKLLQLTDKIIFCFDGDKAGRGAAWNALKNSLPVAKDEAELRFLFLPEGEDPASLLEVEDKDIFMRRMKESLVLSDFFIKRLKEVVGSLDSLEKKASLASKAMTLLHSMPDCVLKDLLEIEISKSTGLDKKNIHELSLSSKQNFKPITFKQSRDQVKNDNVFELSSFSSKALKTLIQYPNLSNEVGDSDRFEGNTQPDLLLLLKIANHFKNIPDATIAEIMSILDKDETEAIGNLLANSLPIKETNISRYFQDCLIKIENEDSGLRILRLKKIMLDRSLTEDEIFELQQHLISNLDELSDEDKSLLRSLS
;
A
#
# COMPACT_ATOMS: atom_id res chain seq x y z
N MET A 1 -7.75 0.33 -8.55
CA MET A 1 -9.07 -0.33 -8.35
C MET A 1 -10.25 0.66 -8.41
N ALA A 2 -10.03 1.89 -8.85
CA ALA A 2 -11.12 2.89 -9.01
C ALA A 2 -11.86 2.83 -10.37
N SER A 3 -11.50 1.93 -11.27
CA SER A 3 -12.08 1.87 -12.64
C SER A 3 -13.31 0.97 -12.81
N LEU A 4 -13.92 0.52 -11.72
CA LEU A 4 -15.07 -0.41 -11.77
C LEU A 4 -16.43 0.28 -11.72
N ILE A 5 -16.49 1.51 -11.26
CA ILE A 5 -17.72 2.31 -11.21
C ILE A 5 -17.51 3.53 -12.09
N PRO A 6 -18.42 3.85 -13.03
CA PRO A 6 -18.30 5.01 -13.89
C PRO A 6 -18.13 6.30 -13.10
N GLN A 7 -17.18 7.14 -13.49
CA GLN A 7 -16.90 8.41 -12.81
C GLN A 7 -18.14 9.32 -12.80
N ASP A 8 -18.91 9.31 -13.88
CA ASP A 8 -20.17 10.07 -13.97
C ASP A 8 -21.17 9.64 -12.90
N PHE A 9 -21.29 8.32 -12.65
CA PHE A 9 -22.16 7.82 -11.58
C PHE A 9 -21.66 8.23 -10.19
N ILE A 10 -20.35 8.17 -9.95
CA ILE A 10 -19.75 8.61 -8.66
C ILE A 10 -20.07 10.08 -8.44
N ARG A 11 -19.93 10.91 -9.48
CA ARG A 11 -20.25 12.32 -9.44
C ARG A 11 -21.73 12.56 -9.11
N ASP A 12 -22.63 11.92 -9.85
CA ASP A 12 -24.06 12.04 -9.66
C ASP A 12 -24.48 11.57 -8.25
N LEU A 13 -23.88 10.51 -7.75
CA LEU A 13 -24.10 10.00 -6.39
C LEU A 13 -23.69 11.03 -5.33
N ILE A 14 -22.53 11.67 -5.47
CA ILE A 14 -22.06 12.71 -4.56
C ILE A 14 -22.99 13.92 -4.59
N VAL A 15 -23.41 14.36 -5.78
CA VAL A 15 -24.31 15.52 -5.95
C VAL A 15 -25.70 15.25 -5.36
N GLN A 16 -26.23 14.03 -5.53
CA GLN A 16 -27.54 13.65 -5.01
C GLN A 16 -27.53 13.34 -3.50
N THR A 17 -26.36 13.10 -2.91
CA THR A 17 -26.24 12.81 -1.49
C THR A 17 -26.14 14.12 -0.69
N ASP A 18 -27.14 14.42 0.14
CA ASP A 18 -27.00 15.51 1.13
C ASP A 18 -26.04 15.07 2.24
N ILE A 19 -24.82 15.61 2.20
CA ILE A 19 -23.77 15.28 3.16
C ILE A 19 -24.15 15.64 4.60
N VAL A 20 -24.96 16.67 4.82
CA VAL A 20 -25.39 17.07 6.17
C VAL A 20 -26.34 16.03 6.73
N THR A 21 -27.38 15.68 6.00
CA THR A 21 -28.34 14.62 6.39
C THR A 21 -27.64 13.27 6.58
N LEU A 22 -26.70 12.93 5.69
CA LEU A 22 -25.91 11.70 5.81
C LEU A 22 -25.14 11.69 7.13
N ILE A 23 -24.33 12.72 7.38
CA ILE A 23 -23.46 12.76 8.57
C ILE A 23 -24.27 12.90 9.85
N ASP A 24 -25.33 13.69 9.86
CA ASP A 24 -26.20 13.87 11.02
C ASP A 24 -26.85 12.55 11.48
N SER A 25 -27.04 11.60 10.55
CA SER A 25 -27.53 10.26 10.90
C SER A 25 -26.54 9.41 11.72
N TYR A 26 -25.25 9.80 11.76
CA TYR A 26 -24.19 9.14 12.52
C TYR A 26 -23.63 10.02 13.66
N VAL A 27 -23.56 11.31 13.43
CA VAL A 27 -22.95 12.30 14.34
C VAL A 27 -23.89 13.50 14.45
N PRO A 28 -24.48 13.77 15.63
CA PRO A 28 -25.39 14.90 15.79
C PRO A 28 -24.75 16.24 15.40
N LEU A 29 -25.33 16.93 14.44
CA LEU A 29 -24.82 18.18 13.90
C LEU A 29 -25.71 19.35 14.35
N LYS A 30 -25.10 20.49 14.64
CA LYS A 30 -25.81 21.76 14.96
C LYS A 30 -25.40 22.82 13.95
N LYS A 31 -26.39 23.53 13.37
CA LYS A 31 -26.13 24.61 12.43
C LYS A 31 -25.42 25.76 13.14
N LYS A 32 -24.30 26.22 12.58
CA LYS A 32 -23.54 27.37 13.06
C LYS A 32 -23.06 28.20 11.87
N GLY A 33 -23.72 29.31 11.58
CA GLY A 33 -23.47 30.10 10.38
C GLY A 33 -23.92 29.40 9.10
N LYS A 34 -23.01 29.27 8.14
CA LYS A 34 -23.26 28.59 6.85
C LYS A 34 -23.04 27.06 6.93
N ASP A 35 -22.34 26.59 7.95
CA ASP A 35 -21.93 25.21 8.12
C ASP A 35 -22.62 24.53 9.31
N HIS A 36 -22.53 23.21 9.38
CA HIS A 36 -23.02 22.39 10.47
C HIS A 36 -21.83 21.83 11.27
N TRP A 37 -21.93 21.84 12.61
CA TRP A 37 -20.83 21.51 13.50
C TRP A 37 -21.22 20.40 14.47
N GLY A 38 -20.30 19.47 14.73
CA GLY A 38 -20.47 18.37 15.68
C GLY A 38 -19.16 17.98 16.35
N LEU A 39 -19.24 16.98 17.22
CA LEU A 39 -18.05 16.30 17.75
C LEU A 39 -17.44 15.41 16.66
N CYS A 40 -16.12 15.38 16.55
CA CYS A 40 -15.49 14.60 15.52
C CYS A 40 -15.59 13.08 15.81
N PRO A 41 -16.04 12.26 14.86
CA PRO A 41 -16.12 10.81 15.05
C PRO A 41 -14.78 10.09 14.84
N PHE A 42 -13.72 10.80 14.43
CA PHE A 42 -12.44 10.22 14.04
C PHE A 42 -11.33 10.40 15.09
N HIS A 43 -11.59 11.20 16.15
CA HIS A 43 -10.73 11.33 17.32
C HIS A 43 -11.59 11.64 18.55
N HIS A 44 -11.03 11.49 19.74
CA HIS A 44 -11.76 11.73 20.98
C HIS A 44 -11.95 13.23 21.22
N ASP A 45 -13.16 13.74 20.93
CA ASP A 45 -13.56 15.13 21.05
C ASP A 45 -14.51 15.26 22.25
N VAL A 46 -14.06 15.91 23.35
CA VAL A 46 -14.78 15.79 24.65
C VAL A 46 -15.76 16.95 24.92
N LYS A 47 -15.50 18.18 24.47
CA LYS A 47 -16.31 19.35 24.88
C LYS A 47 -16.58 20.38 23.80
N THR A 48 -15.71 20.55 22.82
CA THR A 48 -15.81 21.62 21.83
C THR A 48 -15.97 21.05 20.44
N PRO A 49 -17.08 21.30 19.71
CA PRO A 49 -17.23 20.80 18.35
C PRO A 49 -16.08 21.28 17.44
N SER A 50 -15.31 20.35 16.92
CA SER A 50 -14.19 20.61 16.02
C SER A 50 -14.44 20.14 14.59
N PHE A 51 -15.55 19.45 14.36
CA PHE A 51 -15.94 18.84 13.09
C PHE A 51 -16.97 19.72 12.39
N SER A 52 -16.64 20.22 11.21
CA SER A 52 -17.48 21.09 10.38
C SER A 52 -17.92 20.37 9.11
N VAL A 53 -19.17 20.51 8.73
CA VAL A 53 -19.76 19.98 7.50
C VAL A 53 -20.35 21.13 6.69
N SER A 54 -19.87 21.32 5.47
CA SER A 54 -20.30 22.39 4.59
C SER A 54 -21.34 21.88 3.57
N PRO A 55 -22.62 22.30 3.66
CA PRO A 55 -23.65 21.90 2.70
C PRO A 55 -23.41 22.49 1.31
N GLN A 56 -22.80 23.67 1.21
CA GLN A 56 -22.52 24.31 -0.09
C GLN A 56 -21.36 23.65 -0.83
N LYS A 57 -20.32 23.24 -0.09
CA LYS A 57 -19.12 22.63 -0.66
C LYS A 57 -19.19 21.10 -0.68
N GLN A 58 -20.21 20.48 -0.09
CA GLN A 58 -20.44 19.05 0.00
C GLN A 58 -19.22 18.28 0.56
N PHE A 59 -18.57 18.84 1.61
CA PHE A 59 -17.45 18.21 2.29
C PHE A 59 -17.47 18.45 3.80
N PHE A 60 -16.74 17.60 4.54
CA PHE A 60 -16.48 17.78 5.96
C PHE A 60 -15.00 18.07 6.24
N TYR A 61 -14.72 18.77 7.34
CA TYR A 61 -13.37 19.04 7.82
C TYR A 61 -13.33 19.08 9.35
N CYS A 62 -12.33 18.40 9.93
CA CYS A 62 -12.06 18.49 11.37
C CYS A 62 -10.86 19.40 11.64
N PHE A 63 -11.07 20.48 12.40
CA PHE A 63 -10.03 21.47 12.73
C PHE A 63 -8.96 20.93 13.69
N THR A 64 -9.25 19.83 14.42
CA THR A 64 -8.32 19.21 15.37
C THR A 64 -7.46 18.13 14.69
N CYS A 65 -8.08 17.07 14.15
CA CYS A 65 -7.34 15.95 13.55
C CYS A 65 -7.09 16.08 12.04
N LYS A 66 -7.54 17.19 11.43
CA LYS A 66 -7.37 17.53 10.01
C LYS A 66 -8.05 16.57 9.02
N LYS A 67 -8.80 15.58 9.49
CA LYS A 67 -9.59 14.69 8.62
C LYS A 67 -10.58 15.50 7.80
N THR A 68 -10.64 15.16 6.50
CA THR A 68 -11.51 15.80 5.53
C THR A 68 -11.98 14.79 4.48
N GLY A 69 -13.06 15.08 3.79
CA GLY A 69 -13.59 14.24 2.72
C GLY A 69 -15.00 14.63 2.29
N ASN A 70 -15.49 13.96 1.26
CA ASN A 70 -16.88 14.03 0.81
C ASN A 70 -17.74 12.93 1.47
N ALA A 71 -18.98 12.74 1.00
CA ALA A 71 -19.90 11.73 1.53
C ALA A 71 -19.33 10.30 1.46
N ILE A 72 -18.64 9.94 0.35
CA ILE A 72 -18.01 8.63 0.18
C ILE A 72 -16.86 8.47 1.18
N GLY A 73 -15.97 9.47 1.27
CA GLY A 73 -14.84 9.46 2.20
C GLY A 73 -15.30 9.37 3.67
N PHE A 74 -16.43 9.99 4.02
CA PHE A 74 -17.02 9.87 5.36
C PHE A 74 -17.43 8.43 5.65
N ILE A 75 -18.15 7.76 4.75
CA ILE A 75 -18.58 6.37 4.92
C ILE A 75 -17.38 5.42 4.99
N GLN A 76 -16.37 5.61 4.11
CA GLN A 76 -15.13 4.82 4.14
C GLN A 76 -14.45 4.88 5.51
N ASP A 77 -14.25 6.09 6.02
CA ASP A 77 -13.50 6.31 7.26
C ASP A 77 -14.33 5.95 8.50
N HIS A 78 -15.63 6.30 8.53
CA HIS A 78 -16.49 6.10 9.69
C HIS A 78 -16.92 4.64 9.86
N LEU A 79 -17.30 3.97 8.75
CA LEU A 79 -17.73 2.57 8.75
C LEU A 79 -16.58 1.60 8.41
N ARG A 80 -15.38 2.10 8.12
CA ARG A 80 -14.20 1.32 7.74
C ARG A 80 -14.45 0.44 6.51
N MET A 81 -15.16 0.97 5.54
CA MET A 81 -15.54 0.29 4.29
C MET A 81 -14.56 0.58 3.17
N THR A 82 -14.50 -0.31 2.18
CA THR A 82 -13.81 -0.04 0.92
C THR A 82 -14.57 1.01 0.11
N PHE A 83 -13.91 1.59 -0.90
CA PHE A 83 -14.54 2.57 -1.79
C PHE A 83 -15.82 2.02 -2.44
N VAL A 84 -15.77 0.79 -2.96
CA VAL A 84 -16.92 0.15 -3.63
C VAL A 84 -18.08 -0.05 -2.65
N GLU A 85 -17.82 -0.63 -1.48
CA GLU A 85 -18.84 -0.81 -0.43
C GLU A 85 -19.46 0.52 0.01
N SER A 86 -18.66 1.58 0.10
CA SER A 86 -19.14 2.93 0.47
C SER A 86 -20.04 3.52 -0.59
N VAL A 87 -19.73 3.32 -1.87
CA VAL A 87 -20.58 3.72 -2.99
C VAL A 87 -21.89 2.95 -2.99
N GLU A 88 -21.86 1.63 -2.74
CA GLU A 88 -23.06 0.78 -2.63
C GLU A 88 -23.98 1.22 -1.49
N VAL A 89 -23.41 1.52 -0.32
CA VAL A 89 -24.15 2.03 0.84
C VAL A 89 -24.84 3.35 0.52
N LEU A 90 -24.14 4.30 -0.11
CA LEU A 90 -24.71 5.58 -0.49
C LEU A 90 -25.78 5.44 -1.56
N ALA A 91 -25.53 4.64 -2.60
CA ALA A 91 -26.49 4.35 -3.67
C ALA A 91 -27.78 3.74 -3.10
N SER A 92 -27.66 2.77 -2.19
CA SER A 92 -28.79 2.17 -1.50
C SER A 92 -29.59 3.20 -0.67
N LYS A 93 -28.90 4.15 0.02
CA LYS A 93 -29.56 5.19 0.82
C LYS A 93 -30.40 6.16 -0.03
N ILE A 94 -29.98 6.46 -1.26
CA ILE A 94 -30.73 7.34 -2.17
C ILE A 94 -31.61 6.56 -3.17
N GLY A 95 -31.65 5.22 -3.08
CA GLY A 95 -32.54 4.37 -3.87
C GLY A 95 -32.11 4.19 -5.33
N VAL A 96 -30.80 4.34 -5.65
CA VAL A 96 -30.26 4.09 -6.99
C VAL A 96 -29.43 2.83 -7.03
N GLU A 97 -29.46 2.11 -8.15
CA GLU A 97 -28.58 0.96 -8.37
C GLU A 97 -27.22 1.43 -8.92
N VAL A 98 -26.13 0.87 -8.41
CA VAL A 98 -24.79 1.16 -8.89
C VAL A 98 -24.64 0.61 -10.32
N PRO A 99 -24.45 1.44 -11.36
CA PRO A 99 -24.25 0.97 -12.71
C PRO A 99 -22.82 0.44 -12.86
N TYR A 100 -22.67 -0.82 -12.69
CA TYR A 100 -21.42 -1.51 -12.94
C TYR A 100 -21.26 -1.72 -14.47
N SER A 101 -20.98 -0.66 -15.24
CA SER A 101 -20.98 -0.70 -16.70
C SER A 101 -19.90 -1.63 -17.29
N ASP A 102 -18.82 -1.91 -16.56
CA ASP A 102 -17.81 -2.89 -16.96
C ASP A 102 -17.90 -4.22 -16.18
N LEU A 103 -18.79 -4.34 -15.20
CA LEU A 103 -18.88 -5.53 -14.37
C LEU A 103 -19.53 -6.72 -15.08
N LYS A 104 -20.38 -6.53 -16.08
CA LYS A 104 -20.88 -7.70 -16.83
C LYS A 104 -19.72 -8.41 -17.53
N ASN A 105 -18.85 -7.68 -18.21
CA ASN A 105 -17.69 -8.28 -18.85
C ASN A 105 -16.67 -8.78 -17.82
N ASN A 106 -16.32 -7.98 -16.80
CA ASN A 106 -15.37 -8.39 -15.75
C ASN A 106 -15.92 -9.47 -14.83
N SER A 107 -17.21 -9.50 -14.51
CA SER A 107 -17.81 -10.57 -13.70
C SER A 107 -17.86 -11.89 -14.45
N ASP A 108 -18.20 -11.86 -15.74
CA ASP A 108 -18.22 -13.05 -16.58
C ASP A 108 -16.80 -13.56 -16.87
N GLU A 109 -15.86 -12.66 -17.14
CA GLU A 109 -14.44 -13.00 -17.28
C GLU A 109 -13.88 -13.56 -15.97
N ARG A 110 -14.13 -12.92 -14.83
CA ARG A 110 -13.73 -13.42 -13.51
C ARG A 110 -14.32 -14.81 -13.25
N ARG A 111 -15.60 -15.01 -13.53
CA ARG A 111 -16.27 -16.32 -13.36
C ARG A 111 -15.66 -17.38 -14.26
N LEU A 112 -15.36 -17.02 -15.52
CA LEU A 112 -14.70 -17.91 -16.48
C LEU A 112 -13.29 -18.31 -15.98
N LEU A 113 -12.50 -17.35 -15.50
CA LEU A 113 -11.17 -17.63 -14.97
C LEU A 113 -11.21 -18.55 -13.73
N LEU A 114 -12.17 -18.33 -12.81
CA LEU A 114 -12.37 -19.19 -11.65
C LEU A 114 -12.80 -20.61 -12.07
N GLU A 115 -13.64 -20.73 -13.09
CA GLU A 115 -14.02 -22.02 -13.64
C GLU A 115 -12.83 -22.77 -14.24
N ILE A 116 -12.01 -22.10 -15.07
CA ILE A 116 -10.77 -22.64 -15.66
C ILE A 116 -9.81 -23.11 -14.56
N LEU A 117 -9.58 -22.28 -13.52
CA LEU A 117 -8.72 -22.61 -12.39
C LEU A 117 -9.26 -23.79 -11.58
N GLY A 118 -10.59 -23.89 -11.40
CA GLY A 118 -11.24 -25.03 -10.78
C GLY A 118 -11.06 -26.33 -11.58
N LYS A 119 -11.17 -26.27 -12.92
CA LYS A 119 -10.88 -27.42 -13.80
C LYS A 119 -9.42 -27.83 -13.75
N ALA A 120 -8.49 -26.86 -13.72
CA ALA A 120 -7.06 -27.11 -13.57
C ALA A 120 -6.75 -27.77 -12.21
N SER A 121 -7.38 -27.30 -11.12
CA SER A 121 -7.24 -27.91 -9.79
C SER A 121 -7.64 -29.39 -9.80
N ASN A 122 -8.80 -29.68 -10.36
CA ASN A 122 -9.29 -31.07 -10.48
C ASN A 122 -8.40 -31.92 -11.38
N PHE A 123 -7.84 -31.34 -12.46
CA PHE A 123 -6.89 -32.03 -13.34
C PHE A 123 -5.63 -32.44 -12.58
N PHE A 124 -5.04 -31.51 -11.82
CA PHE A 124 -3.83 -31.80 -11.03
C PHE A 124 -4.12 -32.82 -9.91
N GLU A 125 -5.24 -32.72 -9.23
CA GLU A 125 -5.66 -33.66 -8.20
C GLU A 125 -5.86 -35.08 -8.81
N THR A 126 -6.53 -35.17 -9.94
CA THR A 126 -6.74 -36.45 -10.66
C THR A 126 -5.44 -37.07 -11.10
N ASN A 127 -4.48 -36.24 -11.60
CA ASN A 127 -3.15 -36.74 -11.98
C ASN A 127 -2.40 -37.32 -10.78
N LEU A 128 -2.41 -36.62 -9.63
CA LEU A 128 -1.75 -37.14 -8.44
C LEU A 128 -2.32 -38.49 -8.02
N LEU A 129 -3.63 -38.66 -8.09
CA LEU A 129 -4.31 -39.86 -7.64
C LEU A 129 -4.14 -41.04 -8.61
N ASN A 130 -4.26 -40.80 -9.92
CA ASN A 130 -4.52 -41.86 -10.89
C ASN A 130 -3.45 -42.01 -12.00
N HIS A 131 -2.62 -40.97 -12.22
CA HIS A 131 -1.66 -41.04 -13.32
C HIS A 131 -0.39 -41.82 -12.94
N ASP A 132 0.06 -42.73 -13.80
CA ASP A 132 1.21 -43.60 -13.52
C ASP A 132 2.48 -42.78 -13.23
N SER A 133 2.76 -41.72 -14.01
CA SER A 133 3.94 -40.87 -13.81
C SER A 133 3.93 -40.08 -12.48
N ALA A 134 2.82 -40.10 -11.74
CA ALA A 134 2.71 -39.43 -10.43
C ALA A 134 3.22 -40.31 -9.26
N GLU A 135 3.74 -41.49 -9.51
CA GLU A 135 4.23 -42.37 -8.44
C GLU A 135 5.30 -41.70 -7.58
N THR A 136 6.29 -41.07 -8.23
CA THR A 136 7.35 -40.32 -7.53
C THR A 136 6.74 -39.20 -6.66
N ALA A 137 5.73 -38.51 -7.15
CA ALA A 137 5.05 -37.46 -6.41
C ALA A 137 4.30 -38.00 -5.18
N ARG A 138 3.62 -39.16 -5.34
CA ARG A 138 2.93 -39.84 -4.22
C ARG A 138 3.93 -40.33 -3.17
N LEU A 139 5.05 -40.91 -3.59
CA LEU A 139 6.11 -41.36 -2.68
C LEU A 139 6.77 -40.17 -1.95
N TYR A 140 7.03 -39.07 -2.65
CA TYR A 140 7.56 -37.86 -2.06
C TYR A 140 6.64 -37.31 -0.95
N LEU A 141 5.33 -37.17 -1.24
CA LEU A 141 4.35 -36.69 -0.26
C LEU A 141 4.23 -37.63 0.95
N LYS A 142 4.23 -38.96 0.69
CA LYS A 142 4.08 -39.98 1.74
C LYS A 142 5.35 -40.15 2.58
N ASN A 143 6.50 -40.32 1.94
CA ASN A 143 7.73 -40.76 2.63
C ASN A 143 8.56 -39.58 3.13
N GLU A 144 8.73 -38.53 2.29
CA GLU A 144 9.55 -37.38 2.63
C GLU A 144 8.75 -36.31 3.39
N ARG A 145 7.47 -36.13 3.05
CA ARG A 145 6.62 -35.10 3.69
C ARG A 145 5.63 -35.70 4.71
N LYS A 146 5.57 -37.01 4.80
CA LYS A 146 4.71 -37.75 5.76
C LYS A 146 3.25 -37.30 5.76
N LEU A 147 2.75 -36.84 4.59
CA LEU A 147 1.39 -36.36 4.43
C LEU A 147 0.41 -37.52 4.18
N SER A 148 -0.71 -37.50 4.87
CA SER A 148 -1.78 -38.48 4.68
C SER A 148 -2.59 -38.18 3.41
N PRO A 149 -3.16 -39.22 2.76
CA PRO A 149 -4.06 -39.01 1.62
C PRO A 149 -5.26 -38.13 1.96
N THR A 150 -5.77 -38.21 3.17
CA THR A 150 -6.88 -37.39 3.66
C THR A 150 -6.51 -35.90 3.68
N THR A 151 -5.32 -35.57 4.20
CA THR A 151 -4.82 -34.19 4.23
C THR A 151 -4.56 -33.68 2.81
N CYS A 152 -3.94 -34.50 1.93
CA CYS A 152 -3.73 -34.13 0.54
C CYS A 152 -5.06 -33.81 -0.18
N LYS A 153 -6.09 -34.61 0.03
CA LYS A 153 -7.44 -34.39 -0.52
C LYS A 153 -8.08 -33.11 0.02
N GLN A 154 -7.95 -32.84 1.31
CA GLN A 154 -8.53 -31.65 1.95
C GLN A 154 -7.95 -30.34 1.37
N PHE A 155 -6.66 -30.34 1.11
CA PHE A 155 -5.95 -29.22 0.47
C PHE A 155 -5.98 -29.26 -1.06
N LYS A 156 -6.63 -30.28 -1.67
CA LYS A 156 -6.67 -30.53 -3.11
C LYS A 156 -5.28 -30.54 -3.72
N ILE A 157 -4.30 -31.09 -3.01
CA ILE A 157 -2.93 -31.20 -3.52
C ILE A 157 -2.94 -32.05 -4.78
N GLY A 158 -2.22 -31.62 -5.82
CA GLY A 158 -2.18 -32.25 -7.11
C GLY A 158 -0.78 -32.43 -7.66
N TYR A 159 -0.69 -32.91 -8.89
CA TYR A 159 0.56 -33.08 -9.61
C TYR A 159 0.44 -32.54 -11.04
N ALA A 160 1.34 -31.63 -11.40
CA ALA A 160 1.54 -31.18 -12.78
C ALA A 160 2.48 -32.17 -13.49
N LEU A 161 1.99 -32.78 -14.54
CA LEU A 161 2.75 -33.78 -15.31
C LEU A 161 4.05 -33.19 -15.87
N ASN A 162 5.05 -34.02 -16.07
CA ASN A 162 6.25 -33.64 -16.79
C ASN A 162 5.97 -33.57 -18.31
N SER A 163 5.18 -32.61 -18.71
CA SER A 163 4.73 -32.38 -20.08
C SER A 163 4.66 -30.89 -20.38
N TRP A 164 4.93 -30.53 -21.61
CA TRP A 164 4.87 -29.13 -22.04
C TRP A 164 3.46 -28.59 -22.28
N GLY A 165 2.45 -29.42 -22.49
CA GLY A 165 1.13 -28.98 -22.89
C GLY A 165 -0.04 -29.80 -22.33
N ALA A 166 0.18 -30.72 -21.39
CA ALA A 166 -0.87 -31.60 -20.91
C ALA A 166 -2.09 -30.87 -20.33
N LEU A 167 -1.88 -29.82 -19.53
CA LEU A 167 -2.96 -28.99 -18.98
C LEU A 167 -3.60 -28.14 -20.07
N SER A 168 -2.78 -27.49 -20.90
CA SER A 168 -3.26 -26.63 -21.99
C SER A 168 -4.15 -27.41 -22.97
N GLU A 169 -3.72 -28.59 -23.38
CA GLU A 169 -4.49 -29.47 -24.27
C GLU A 169 -5.80 -29.94 -23.60
N PHE A 170 -5.73 -30.32 -22.34
CA PHE A 170 -6.92 -30.69 -21.58
C PHE A 170 -7.95 -29.56 -21.56
N LEU A 171 -7.52 -28.32 -21.27
CA LEU A 171 -8.42 -27.16 -21.19
C LEU A 171 -8.97 -26.75 -22.57
N VAL A 172 -8.13 -26.76 -23.61
CA VAL A 172 -8.57 -26.51 -24.99
C VAL A 172 -9.61 -27.55 -25.43
N ASN A 173 -9.38 -28.83 -25.13
CA ASN A 173 -10.32 -29.92 -25.43
C ASN A 173 -11.65 -29.80 -24.63
N LYS A 174 -11.67 -29.05 -23.52
CA LYS A 174 -12.88 -28.67 -22.79
C LYS A 174 -13.60 -27.45 -23.37
N GLY A 175 -13.06 -26.85 -24.44
CA GLY A 175 -13.66 -25.71 -25.13
C GLY A 175 -13.20 -24.33 -24.64
N TYR A 176 -12.21 -24.23 -23.75
CA TYR A 176 -11.69 -22.95 -23.29
C TYR A 176 -10.76 -22.31 -24.33
N LYS A 177 -10.87 -20.99 -24.50
CA LYS A 177 -10.00 -20.24 -25.42
C LYS A 177 -8.58 -20.12 -24.86
N LYS A 178 -7.60 -20.10 -25.76
CA LYS A 178 -6.17 -19.96 -25.41
C LYS A 178 -5.90 -18.72 -24.57
N GLU A 179 -6.48 -17.59 -24.96
CA GLU A 179 -6.35 -16.29 -24.29
C GLU A 179 -6.81 -16.38 -22.83
N SER A 180 -7.93 -17.03 -22.57
CA SER A 180 -8.45 -17.21 -21.20
C SER A 180 -7.57 -18.12 -20.35
N ILE A 181 -6.94 -19.13 -20.94
CA ILE A 181 -5.99 -20.02 -20.25
C ILE A 181 -4.72 -19.26 -19.86
N ILE A 182 -4.23 -18.38 -20.76
CA ILE A 182 -3.10 -17.47 -20.48
C ILE A 182 -3.46 -16.46 -19.39
N GLN A 183 -4.63 -15.83 -19.48
CA GLN A 183 -5.14 -14.89 -18.47
C GLN A 183 -5.31 -15.54 -17.09
N ALA A 184 -5.63 -16.82 -17.03
CA ALA A 184 -5.66 -17.59 -15.79
C ALA A 184 -4.25 -17.87 -15.21
N GLY A 185 -3.17 -17.52 -15.93
CA GLY A 185 -1.78 -17.75 -15.50
C GLY A 185 -1.34 -19.21 -15.55
N LEU A 186 -2.03 -20.07 -16.28
CA LEU A 186 -1.75 -21.50 -16.38
C LEU A 186 -0.79 -21.85 -17.50
N SER A 187 -0.79 -21.06 -18.57
CA SER A 187 0.01 -21.31 -19.77
C SER A 187 0.60 -20.02 -20.32
N LYS A 188 1.61 -20.14 -21.16
CA LYS A 188 2.22 -19.06 -21.94
C LYS A 188 2.30 -19.48 -23.41
N GLU A 189 2.47 -18.52 -24.30
CA GLU A 189 2.77 -18.79 -25.71
C GLU A 189 4.26 -18.70 -25.99
N ASN A 190 4.75 -19.60 -26.85
CA ASN A 190 6.09 -19.51 -27.43
C ASN A 190 6.06 -18.62 -28.70
N LYS A 191 7.22 -18.47 -29.35
CA LYS A 191 7.36 -17.69 -30.60
C LYS A 191 6.52 -18.25 -31.76
N ASP A 192 6.16 -19.52 -31.72
CA ASP A 192 5.36 -20.22 -32.74
C ASP A 192 3.84 -20.21 -32.40
N LEU A 193 3.40 -19.39 -31.46
CA LEU A 193 2.02 -19.28 -30.97
C LEU A 193 1.46 -20.61 -30.40
N LYS A 194 2.33 -21.48 -29.93
CA LYS A 194 1.96 -22.71 -29.22
C LYS A 194 1.92 -22.48 -27.72
N LEU A 195 0.85 -22.96 -27.10
CA LEU A 195 0.73 -22.93 -25.65
C LEU A 195 1.72 -23.91 -25.00
N PHE A 196 2.30 -23.49 -23.89
CA PHE A 196 3.03 -24.38 -22.98
C PHE A 196 2.64 -24.11 -21.53
N ASP A 197 2.58 -25.18 -20.75
CA ASP A 197 2.16 -25.14 -19.36
C ASP A 197 3.23 -24.45 -18.48
N VAL A 198 2.77 -23.56 -17.60
CA VAL A 198 3.65 -22.89 -16.63
C VAL A 198 4.17 -23.87 -15.58
N PHE A 199 3.32 -24.78 -15.13
CA PHE A 199 3.67 -25.76 -14.12
C PHE A 199 3.94 -27.13 -14.78
N ARG A 200 5.11 -27.69 -14.53
CA ARG A 200 5.54 -28.97 -15.04
C ARG A 200 6.39 -29.68 -13.99
N ASP A 201 6.19 -30.98 -13.83
CA ASP A 201 6.88 -31.84 -12.88
C ASP A 201 6.91 -31.26 -11.45
N ARG A 202 5.73 -30.83 -10.96
CA ARG A 202 5.60 -30.16 -9.66
C ARG A 202 4.43 -30.70 -8.86
N ILE A 203 4.61 -30.74 -7.54
CA ILE A 203 3.51 -30.86 -6.59
C ILE A 203 2.75 -29.53 -6.60
N MET A 204 1.44 -29.59 -6.79
CA MET A 204 0.57 -28.43 -6.95
C MET A 204 -0.25 -28.16 -5.68
N PHE A 205 -0.20 -26.92 -5.23
CA PHE A 205 -0.94 -26.39 -4.08
C PHE A 205 -1.95 -25.35 -4.58
N PRO A 206 -3.25 -25.70 -4.69
CA PRO A 206 -4.26 -24.73 -5.07
C PRO A 206 -4.40 -23.64 -4.00
N ILE A 207 -4.33 -22.38 -4.43
CA ILE A 207 -4.57 -21.22 -3.56
C ILE A 207 -6.04 -20.87 -3.67
N ARG A 208 -6.77 -20.88 -2.54
CA ARG A 208 -8.20 -20.63 -2.49
C ARG A 208 -8.53 -19.27 -1.87
N ASP A 209 -9.56 -18.61 -2.41
CA ASP A 209 -10.14 -17.43 -1.80
C ASP A 209 -11.00 -17.80 -0.58
N THR A 210 -11.55 -16.82 0.11
CA THR A 210 -12.39 -17.03 1.30
C THR A 210 -13.73 -17.75 1.00
N ALA A 211 -14.15 -17.81 -0.28
CA ALA A 211 -15.31 -18.54 -0.74
C ALA A 211 -14.98 -19.99 -1.15
N GLY A 212 -13.70 -20.38 -1.16
CA GLY A 212 -13.22 -21.69 -1.54
C GLY A 212 -12.92 -21.87 -3.03
N ASN A 213 -13.03 -20.82 -3.83
CA ASN A 213 -12.67 -20.86 -5.24
C ASN A 213 -11.14 -20.92 -5.40
N THR A 214 -10.64 -21.77 -6.28
CA THR A 214 -9.23 -21.74 -6.65
C THR A 214 -8.93 -20.48 -7.46
N VAL A 215 -8.03 -19.64 -6.96
CA VAL A 215 -7.64 -18.36 -7.60
C VAL A 215 -6.25 -18.41 -8.22
N GLY A 216 -5.44 -19.40 -7.87
CA GLY A 216 -4.08 -19.60 -8.37
C GLY A 216 -3.45 -20.86 -7.80
N PHE A 217 -2.17 -21.04 -8.06
CA PHE A 217 -1.42 -22.23 -7.63
C PHE A 217 -0.02 -21.86 -7.16
N GLY A 218 0.47 -22.62 -6.18
CA GLY A 218 1.89 -22.81 -5.91
C GLY A 218 2.33 -24.16 -6.46
N GLY A 219 3.50 -24.21 -7.10
CA GLY A 219 4.09 -25.45 -7.60
C GLY A 219 5.47 -25.68 -6.99
N ARG A 220 5.70 -26.84 -6.33
CA ARG A 220 6.98 -27.22 -5.73
C ARG A 220 7.63 -28.33 -6.51
N VAL A 221 8.93 -28.19 -6.81
CA VAL A 221 9.73 -29.29 -7.36
C VAL A 221 9.99 -30.37 -6.31
N MET A 222 10.16 -31.60 -6.76
CA MET A 222 10.50 -32.73 -5.89
C MET A 222 11.99 -32.89 -5.72
N LYS A 223 12.77 -32.59 -6.76
CA LYS A 223 14.22 -32.74 -6.78
C LYS A 223 14.92 -31.44 -6.38
N PRO A 224 15.95 -31.48 -5.52
CA PRO A 224 16.66 -30.28 -5.06
C PRO A 224 17.35 -29.48 -6.17
N GLU A 225 17.80 -30.15 -7.24
CA GLU A 225 18.47 -29.54 -8.38
C GLU A 225 17.55 -28.71 -9.28
N ASP A 226 16.23 -28.97 -9.25
CA ASP A 226 15.28 -28.28 -10.09
C ASP A 226 14.99 -26.88 -9.54
N GLN A 227 15.05 -25.87 -10.42
CA GLN A 227 14.83 -24.47 -10.05
C GLN A 227 13.69 -23.86 -10.87
N PRO A 228 12.96 -22.90 -10.30
CA PRO A 228 12.95 -22.48 -8.89
C PRO A 228 12.27 -23.52 -7.98
N LYS A 229 12.72 -23.65 -6.72
CA LYS A 229 12.15 -24.59 -5.73
C LYS A 229 10.63 -24.44 -5.61
N TYR A 230 10.14 -23.20 -5.58
CA TYR A 230 8.72 -22.85 -5.61
C TYR A 230 8.43 -21.93 -6.79
N LEU A 231 7.33 -22.18 -7.48
CA LEU A 231 6.78 -21.34 -8.53
C LEU A 231 5.34 -21.02 -8.21
N ASN A 232 4.96 -19.75 -8.24
CA ASN A 232 3.58 -19.30 -7.99
C ASN A 232 2.97 -18.76 -9.27
N THR A 233 1.64 -18.85 -9.40
CA THR A 233 0.89 -18.13 -10.42
C THR A 233 1.27 -16.65 -10.42
N SER A 234 1.47 -16.06 -11.59
CA SER A 234 1.64 -14.62 -11.76
C SER A 234 0.36 -13.88 -11.38
N ASP A 235 0.44 -12.57 -11.11
CA ASP A 235 -0.75 -11.77 -10.84
C ASP A 235 -1.72 -11.81 -12.04
N THR A 236 -3.00 -12.04 -11.74
CA THR A 236 -4.11 -12.12 -12.70
C THR A 236 -5.29 -11.28 -12.22
N LEU A 237 -6.39 -11.24 -13.00
CA LEU A 237 -7.63 -10.60 -12.58
C LEU A 237 -8.20 -11.19 -11.27
N VAL A 238 -7.99 -12.49 -11.02
CA VAL A 238 -8.54 -13.20 -9.84
C VAL A 238 -7.51 -13.47 -8.75
N PHE A 239 -6.22 -13.27 -9.03
CA PHE A 239 -5.12 -13.57 -8.11
C PHE A 239 -4.13 -12.40 -7.98
N LYS A 240 -3.90 -11.96 -6.78
CA LYS A 240 -2.86 -10.98 -6.41
C LYS A 240 -2.01 -11.56 -5.31
N LYS A 241 -0.77 -11.89 -5.62
CA LYS A 241 0.18 -12.50 -4.67
C LYS A 241 0.35 -11.70 -3.38
N SER A 242 0.31 -10.36 -3.47
CA SER A 242 0.46 -9.46 -2.33
C SER A 242 -0.75 -9.41 -1.38
N SER A 243 -1.90 -9.96 -1.75
CA SER A 243 -3.13 -9.93 -0.95
C SER A 243 -3.70 -11.30 -0.61
N GLN A 244 -3.14 -12.37 -1.20
CA GLN A 244 -3.59 -13.74 -0.93
C GLN A 244 -2.76 -14.41 0.15
N VAL A 245 -3.44 -15.24 0.93
CA VAL A 245 -2.85 -16.03 2.03
C VAL A 245 -3.28 -17.47 1.85
N TYR A 246 -2.33 -18.38 1.79
CA TYR A 246 -2.59 -19.81 1.64
C TYR A 246 -3.10 -20.42 2.96
N GLY A 247 -4.02 -21.34 2.88
CA GLY A 247 -4.58 -22.02 4.06
C GLY A 247 -5.71 -21.24 4.75
N LEU A 248 -6.03 -20.03 4.28
CA LEU A 248 -7.04 -19.19 4.94
C LEU A 248 -8.46 -19.76 4.79
N TYR A 249 -8.78 -20.35 3.65
CA TYR A 249 -10.07 -21.02 3.44
C TYR A 249 -10.19 -22.25 4.34
N GLU A 250 -9.15 -23.06 4.41
CA GLU A 250 -9.07 -24.28 5.21
C GLU A 250 -9.18 -23.96 6.70
N SER A 251 -8.56 -22.89 7.15
CA SER A 251 -8.62 -22.40 8.53
C SER A 251 -10.01 -21.84 8.87
N SER A 252 -10.74 -21.34 7.87
CA SER A 252 -12.01 -20.63 8.08
C SER A 252 -13.20 -21.52 8.41
N SER A 253 -13.08 -22.86 8.32
CA SER A 253 -14.14 -23.79 8.73
C SER A 253 -14.50 -23.69 10.21
N ASN A 254 -13.62 -23.11 11.05
CA ASN A 254 -13.82 -22.89 12.49
C ASN A 254 -13.81 -21.40 12.88
N ARG A 255 -14.27 -20.49 11.99
CA ARG A 255 -14.20 -19.03 12.20
C ARG A 255 -14.75 -18.53 13.54
N LYS A 256 -15.78 -19.17 14.07
CA LYS A 256 -16.43 -18.70 15.32
C LYS A 256 -15.55 -18.85 16.56
N ASP A 257 -14.58 -19.75 16.52
CA ASP A 257 -13.71 -20.08 17.66
C ASP A 257 -12.24 -19.72 17.40
N MET A 258 -11.95 -18.96 16.35
CA MET A 258 -10.59 -18.61 15.98
C MET A 258 -10.04 -17.51 16.89
N THR A 259 -9.35 -17.90 17.95
CA THR A 259 -8.74 -16.97 18.93
C THR A 259 -7.37 -16.48 18.50
N GLU A 260 -6.67 -17.20 17.61
CA GLU A 260 -5.33 -16.87 17.12
C GLU A 260 -5.07 -17.46 15.73
N ILE A 261 -4.18 -16.86 14.95
CA ILE A 261 -3.72 -17.34 13.64
C ILE A 261 -2.18 -17.46 13.65
N PHE A 262 -1.67 -18.59 13.15
CA PHE A 262 -0.25 -18.80 12.91
C PHE A 262 0.11 -18.45 11.46
N VAL A 263 1.13 -17.61 11.28
CA VAL A 263 1.66 -17.23 9.97
C VAL A 263 3.01 -17.90 9.79
N VAL A 264 3.10 -18.82 8.84
CA VAL A 264 4.31 -19.58 8.49
C VAL A 264 4.83 -19.20 7.10
N GLU A 265 6.01 -19.70 6.71
CA GLU A 265 6.65 -19.33 5.46
C GLU A 265 6.12 -20.12 4.26
N GLY A 266 5.85 -21.41 4.40
CA GLY A 266 5.63 -22.34 3.30
C GLY A 266 4.25 -23.02 3.28
N TYR A 267 3.90 -23.50 2.08
CA TYR A 267 2.67 -24.29 1.87
C TYR A 267 2.66 -25.58 2.70
N LEU A 268 3.82 -26.27 2.73
CA LEU A 268 3.95 -27.54 3.43
C LEU A 268 3.85 -27.38 4.94
N ASP A 269 4.32 -26.25 5.49
CA ASP A 269 4.21 -25.97 6.91
C ASP A 269 2.75 -25.89 7.32
N VAL A 270 1.92 -25.18 6.54
CA VAL A 270 0.47 -25.10 6.75
C VAL A 270 -0.16 -26.49 6.71
N VAL A 271 0.17 -27.28 5.66
CA VAL A 271 -0.43 -28.61 5.49
C VAL A 271 -0.02 -29.57 6.61
N SER A 272 1.26 -29.52 7.03
CA SER A 272 1.78 -30.33 8.14
C SER A 272 1.18 -29.94 9.48
N MET A 273 1.04 -28.64 9.77
CA MET A 273 0.36 -28.15 10.98
C MET A 273 -1.09 -28.61 11.02
N PHE A 274 -1.78 -28.49 9.89
CA PHE A 274 -3.18 -28.92 9.78
C PHE A 274 -3.33 -30.43 10.00
N GLN A 275 -2.44 -31.24 9.46
CA GLN A 275 -2.45 -32.70 9.69
C GLN A 275 -2.27 -33.07 11.16
N ARG A 276 -1.56 -32.26 11.93
CA ARG A 276 -1.38 -32.41 13.38
C ARG A 276 -2.49 -31.75 14.21
N GLY A 277 -3.57 -31.29 13.56
CA GLY A 277 -4.74 -30.69 14.21
C GLY A 277 -4.54 -29.24 14.65
N ILE A 278 -3.56 -28.52 14.06
CA ILE A 278 -3.38 -27.08 14.21
C ILE A 278 -3.99 -26.41 12.98
N ASN A 279 -5.31 -26.15 13.05
CA ASN A 279 -6.14 -25.80 11.89
C ASN A 279 -6.23 -24.29 11.62
N ASN A 280 -5.44 -23.48 12.31
CA ASN A 280 -5.41 -22.02 12.22
C ASN A 280 -4.06 -21.50 11.69
N ALA A 281 -3.38 -22.29 10.87
CA ALA A 281 -2.14 -21.91 10.22
C ALA A 281 -2.37 -21.40 8.79
N VAL A 282 -1.64 -20.36 8.40
CA VAL A 282 -1.67 -19.76 7.06
C VAL A 282 -0.25 -19.42 6.60
N ALA A 283 -0.02 -19.35 5.28
CA ALA A 283 1.28 -18.95 4.75
C ALA A 283 1.18 -17.77 3.80
N THR A 284 2.22 -16.93 3.82
CA THR A 284 2.43 -15.89 2.81
C THR A 284 3.17 -16.49 1.61
N LEU A 285 2.76 -16.13 0.39
CA LEU A 285 3.13 -16.82 -0.85
C LEU A 285 4.57 -16.53 -1.34
N GLY A 286 5.59 -16.75 -0.49
CA GLY A 286 7.01 -16.51 -0.83
C GLY A 286 7.35 -15.02 -0.99
N ILE A 287 6.55 -14.15 -0.41
CA ILE A 287 6.81 -12.72 -0.20
C ILE A 287 6.83 -12.51 1.31
N ALA A 288 7.76 -11.72 1.81
CA ALA A 288 7.71 -11.30 3.21
C ALA A 288 6.29 -10.78 3.54
N SER A 289 5.78 -11.18 4.70
CA SER A 289 4.48 -10.70 5.17
C SER A 289 4.41 -9.18 5.03
N ASN A 290 3.36 -8.68 4.38
CA ASN A 290 3.15 -7.25 4.15
C ASN A 290 1.97 -6.72 4.98
N ARG A 291 1.79 -5.40 5.02
CA ARG A 291 0.72 -4.75 5.79
C ARG A 291 -0.68 -5.27 5.45
N PHE A 292 -0.95 -5.62 4.18
CA PHE A 292 -2.26 -6.12 3.74
C PHE A 292 -2.55 -7.52 4.27
N HIS A 293 -1.53 -8.40 4.34
CA HIS A 293 -1.67 -9.71 4.98
C HIS A 293 -2.02 -9.56 6.46
N THR A 294 -1.25 -8.77 7.21
CA THR A 294 -1.51 -8.54 8.63
C THR A 294 -2.88 -7.90 8.85
N GLN A 295 -3.25 -6.89 8.06
CA GLN A 295 -4.56 -6.23 8.14
C GLN A 295 -5.71 -7.22 7.88
N LYS A 296 -5.57 -8.08 6.87
CA LYS A 296 -6.58 -9.11 6.53
C LYS A 296 -6.74 -10.12 7.66
N LEU A 297 -5.65 -10.53 8.28
CA LEU A 297 -5.69 -11.49 9.38
C LEU A 297 -6.24 -10.85 10.67
N LEU A 298 -5.93 -9.58 10.95
CA LEU A 298 -6.50 -8.82 12.09
C LEU A 298 -8.01 -8.53 11.95
N GLN A 299 -8.61 -8.76 10.78
CA GLN A 299 -10.07 -8.75 10.64
C GLN A 299 -10.73 -10.05 11.15
N LEU A 300 -9.95 -11.11 11.34
CA LEU A 300 -10.42 -12.43 11.74
C LEU A 300 -10.12 -12.73 13.20
N THR A 301 -9.02 -12.22 13.75
CA THR A 301 -8.57 -12.43 15.12
C THR A 301 -7.69 -11.28 15.59
N ASP A 302 -7.70 -10.98 16.88
CA ASP A 302 -6.79 -9.98 17.48
C ASP A 302 -5.38 -10.52 17.71
N LYS A 303 -5.16 -11.85 17.58
CA LYS A 303 -3.88 -12.48 17.87
C LYS A 303 -3.27 -13.18 16.67
N ILE A 304 -2.09 -12.69 16.24
CA ILE A 304 -1.29 -13.28 15.15
C ILE A 304 0.07 -13.70 15.68
N ILE A 305 0.44 -14.95 15.42
CA ILE A 305 1.75 -15.50 15.78
C ILE A 305 2.50 -15.80 14.50
N PHE A 306 3.54 -15.02 14.22
CA PHE A 306 4.47 -15.26 13.13
C PHE A 306 5.48 -16.33 13.56
N CYS A 307 5.51 -17.45 12.87
CA CYS A 307 6.42 -18.57 13.11
C CYS A 307 7.41 -18.68 11.95
N PHE A 308 8.65 -18.36 12.23
CA PHE A 308 9.73 -18.31 11.24
C PHE A 308 10.74 -19.44 11.46
N ASP A 309 11.37 -19.87 10.35
CA ASP A 309 12.45 -20.83 10.38
C ASP A 309 13.60 -20.35 11.28
N GLY A 310 14.32 -21.27 11.91
CA GLY A 310 15.38 -20.96 12.87
C GLY A 310 16.65 -20.37 12.28
N ASP A 311 16.71 -20.19 10.95
CA ASP A 311 17.87 -19.73 10.22
C ASP A 311 18.00 -18.18 10.15
N LYS A 312 19.06 -17.70 9.48
CA LYS A 312 19.29 -16.27 9.28
C LYS A 312 18.24 -15.62 8.38
N ALA A 313 17.71 -16.38 7.41
CA ALA A 313 16.68 -15.88 6.49
C ALA A 313 15.36 -15.68 7.22
N GLY A 314 14.93 -16.65 8.06
CA GLY A 314 13.74 -16.54 8.90
C GLY A 314 13.81 -15.37 9.90
N ARG A 315 15.00 -15.11 10.50
CA ARG A 315 15.19 -13.91 11.32
C ARG A 315 15.04 -12.61 10.53
N GLY A 316 15.47 -12.59 9.27
CA GLY A 316 15.26 -11.47 8.36
C GLY A 316 13.79 -11.29 7.98
N ALA A 317 13.11 -12.40 7.69
CA ALA A 317 11.67 -12.43 7.40
C ALA A 317 10.84 -11.93 8.58
N ALA A 318 11.17 -12.36 9.82
CA ALA A 318 10.55 -11.88 11.05
C ALA A 318 10.66 -10.36 11.22
N TRP A 319 11.85 -9.81 10.99
CA TRP A 319 12.06 -8.38 11.07
C TRP A 319 11.27 -7.60 10.02
N ASN A 320 11.17 -8.13 8.80
CA ASN A 320 10.35 -7.53 7.75
C ASN A 320 8.86 -7.63 8.07
N ALA A 321 8.40 -8.77 8.61
CA ALA A 321 7.03 -8.94 9.07
C ALA A 321 6.67 -7.94 10.17
N LEU A 322 7.56 -7.73 11.15
CA LEU A 322 7.37 -6.72 12.19
C LEU A 322 7.23 -5.33 11.59
N LYS A 323 8.20 -4.88 10.77
CA LYS A 323 8.15 -3.55 10.13
C LYS A 323 6.88 -3.32 9.33
N ASN A 324 6.44 -4.33 8.57
CA ASN A 324 5.24 -4.27 7.75
C ASN A 324 3.94 -4.34 8.58
N SER A 325 4.02 -4.82 9.81
CA SER A 325 2.88 -4.87 10.74
C SER A 325 2.70 -3.58 11.54
N LEU A 326 3.76 -2.80 11.77
CA LEU A 326 3.69 -1.54 12.52
C LEU A 326 2.59 -0.59 12.02
N PRO A 327 2.40 -0.36 10.69
CA PRO A 327 1.37 0.56 10.20
C PRO A 327 -0.07 0.13 10.49
N VAL A 328 -0.29 -1.12 10.88
CA VAL A 328 -1.62 -1.69 11.17
C VAL A 328 -1.77 -2.20 12.60
N ALA A 329 -0.70 -2.10 13.41
CA ALA A 329 -0.73 -2.46 14.81
C ALA A 329 -1.62 -1.48 15.60
N LYS A 330 -2.52 -2.04 16.41
CA LYS A 330 -3.46 -1.33 17.29
C LYS A 330 -3.33 -1.85 18.71
N ASP A 331 -3.95 -1.17 19.66
CA ASP A 331 -3.87 -1.53 21.08
C ASP A 331 -4.44 -2.93 21.38
N GLU A 332 -5.46 -3.35 20.63
CA GLU A 332 -6.07 -4.68 20.79
C GLU A 332 -5.30 -5.80 20.07
N ALA A 333 -4.38 -5.45 19.15
CA ALA A 333 -3.67 -6.44 18.32
C ALA A 333 -2.49 -7.06 19.06
N GLU A 334 -2.56 -8.35 19.35
CA GLU A 334 -1.46 -9.15 19.90
C GLU A 334 -0.64 -9.78 18.77
N LEU A 335 0.45 -9.13 18.37
CA LEU A 335 1.38 -9.63 17.37
C LEU A 335 2.58 -10.29 18.07
N ARG A 336 2.83 -11.56 17.77
CA ARG A 336 3.88 -12.36 18.37
C ARG A 336 4.81 -12.96 17.34
N PHE A 337 6.05 -13.24 17.75
CA PHE A 337 7.12 -13.76 16.89
C PHE A 337 7.76 -14.97 17.55
N LEU A 338 7.63 -16.11 16.93
CA LEU A 338 8.27 -17.35 17.34
C LEU A 338 9.45 -17.65 16.41
N PHE A 339 10.57 -17.99 17.00
CA PHE A 339 11.76 -18.47 16.31
C PHE A 339 11.98 -19.92 16.66
N LEU A 340 12.03 -20.77 15.64
CA LEU A 340 12.29 -22.19 15.79
C LEU A 340 13.77 -22.44 16.04
N PRO A 341 14.16 -23.64 16.54
CA PRO A 341 15.56 -24.06 16.62
C PRO A 341 16.26 -23.95 15.27
N GLU A 342 17.59 -23.79 15.26
CA GLU A 342 18.37 -23.65 14.04
C GLU A 342 18.25 -24.90 13.16
N GLY A 343 17.89 -24.69 11.88
CA GLY A 343 17.70 -25.74 10.91
C GLY A 343 16.30 -26.39 10.89
N GLU A 344 15.42 -25.99 11.81
CA GLU A 344 14.06 -26.51 11.88
C GLU A 344 13.05 -25.55 11.23
N ASP A 345 12.06 -26.14 10.54
CA ASP A 345 10.83 -25.52 10.09
C ASP A 345 9.62 -26.10 10.86
N PRO A 346 8.41 -25.52 10.77
CA PRO A 346 7.23 -26.06 11.49
C PRO A 346 6.91 -27.51 11.10
N ALA A 347 7.16 -27.91 9.86
CA ALA A 347 6.88 -29.25 9.38
C ALA A 347 7.84 -30.28 10.00
N SER A 348 9.16 -29.99 9.98
CA SER A 348 10.19 -30.87 10.55
C SER A 348 10.04 -31.01 12.06
N LEU A 349 9.75 -29.91 12.75
CA LEU A 349 9.59 -29.90 14.21
C LEU A 349 8.38 -30.75 14.65
N LEU A 350 7.27 -30.65 13.93
CA LEU A 350 6.06 -31.45 14.18
C LEU A 350 6.22 -32.94 13.81
N GLU A 351 7.31 -33.34 13.16
CA GLU A 351 7.63 -34.75 12.99
C GLU A 351 8.18 -35.39 14.28
N VAL A 352 8.88 -34.61 15.08
CA VAL A 352 9.59 -35.08 16.30
C VAL A 352 8.90 -34.66 17.60
N GLU A 353 8.10 -33.57 17.57
CA GLU A 353 7.39 -33.05 18.73
C GLU A 353 5.88 -33.30 18.62
N ASP A 354 5.26 -33.59 19.76
CA ASP A 354 3.81 -33.64 19.85
C ASP A 354 3.20 -32.24 19.74
N LYS A 355 1.94 -32.16 19.29
CA LYS A 355 1.16 -30.91 19.19
C LYS A 355 1.23 -30.06 20.47
N ASP A 356 1.12 -30.68 21.65
CA ASP A 356 1.09 -29.94 22.92
C ASP A 356 2.45 -29.31 23.25
N ILE A 357 3.54 -29.93 22.85
CA ILE A 357 4.89 -29.37 23.00
C ILE A 357 5.06 -28.18 22.05
N PHE A 358 4.66 -28.36 20.79
CA PHE A 358 4.69 -27.28 19.81
C PHE A 358 3.84 -26.07 20.23
N MET A 359 2.63 -26.31 20.73
CA MET A 359 1.75 -25.25 21.23
C MET A 359 2.29 -24.54 22.49
N ARG A 360 3.10 -25.21 23.33
CA ARG A 360 3.81 -24.55 24.42
C ARG A 360 4.88 -23.60 23.90
N ARG A 361 5.66 -23.98 22.88
CA ARG A 361 6.61 -23.06 22.22
C ARG A 361 5.92 -21.82 21.65
N MET A 362 4.73 -21.99 21.07
CA MET A 362 3.93 -20.86 20.57
C MET A 362 3.58 -19.86 21.67
N LYS A 363 3.30 -20.32 22.88
CA LYS A 363 3.05 -19.44 24.05
C LYS A 363 4.31 -18.68 24.51
N GLU A 364 5.50 -19.23 24.26
CA GLU A 364 6.80 -18.60 24.58
C GLU A 364 7.26 -17.60 23.53
N SER A 365 6.49 -17.41 22.44
CA SER A 365 6.79 -16.44 21.39
C SER A 365 6.91 -15.01 21.95
N LEU A 366 7.84 -14.23 21.38
CA LEU A 366 8.05 -12.83 21.78
C LEU A 366 6.88 -11.96 21.33
N VAL A 367 6.39 -11.09 22.18
CA VAL A 367 5.45 -10.03 21.76
C VAL A 367 6.16 -8.98 20.91
N LEU A 368 5.40 -8.24 20.11
CA LEU A 368 5.93 -7.22 19.19
C LEU A 368 6.92 -6.28 19.87
N SER A 369 6.59 -5.76 21.05
CA SER A 369 7.42 -4.81 21.80
C SER A 369 8.78 -5.41 22.18
N ASP A 370 8.80 -6.64 22.69
CA ASP A 370 10.03 -7.30 23.13
C ASP A 370 10.93 -7.61 21.93
N PHE A 371 10.34 -8.12 20.83
CA PHE A 371 11.10 -8.40 19.61
C PHE A 371 11.63 -7.11 18.97
N PHE A 372 10.84 -6.04 18.92
CA PHE A 372 11.24 -4.73 18.42
C PHE A 372 12.46 -4.18 19.15
N ILE A 373 12.39 -4.11 20.49
CA ILE A 373 13.46 -3.61 21.33
C ILE A 373 14.71 -4.50 21.25
N LYS A 374 14.53 -5.83 21.36
CA LYS A 374 15.61 -6.81 21.25
C LYS A 374 16.37 -6.64 19.94
N ARG A 375 15.65 -6.58 18.82
CA ARG A 375 16.27 -6.49 17.48
C ARG A 375 16.99 -5.17 17.26
N LEU A 376 16.47 -4.06 17.74
CA LEU A 376 17.15 -2.78 17.67
C LEU A 376 18.45 -2.78 18.50
N LYS A 377 18.44 -3.36 19.70
CA LYS A 377 19.65 -3.51 20.53
C LYS A 377 20.68 -4.41 19.85
N GLU A 378 20.28 -5.51 19.22
CA GLU A 378 21.18 -6.37 18.43
C GLU A 378 21.87 -5.61 17.28
N VAL A 379 21.13 -4.76 16.56
CA VAL A 379 21.66 -3.97 15.42
C VAL A 379 22.62 -2.87 15.88
N VAL A 380 22.35 -2.24 17.02
CA VAL A 380 23.18 -1.12 17.54
C VAL A 380 24.35 -1.63 18.39
N GLY A 381 24.22 -2.80 19.00
CA GLY A 381 25.18 -3.36 19.94
C GLY A 381 25.00 -2.83 21.36
N SER A 382 26.07 -2.88 22.16
CA SER A 382 26.05 -2.39 23.56
C SER A 382 25.75 -0.87 23.60
N LEU A 383 24.89 -0.43 24.52
CA LEU A 383 24.51 0.98 24.70
C LEU A 383 25.47 1.72 25.64
N ASP A 384 26.76 1.55 25.45
CA ASP A 384 27.83 2.06 26.28
C ASP A 384 28.29 3.48 25.92
N SER A 385 27.92 3.98 24.71
CA SER A 385 28.23 5.33 24.28
C SER A 385 26.98 6.15 23.90
N LEU A 386 27.12 7.48 23.90
CA LEU A 386 26.04 8.41 23.54
C LEU A 386 25.63 8.22 22.08
N GLU A 387 26.59 7.95 21.19
CA GLU A 387 26.36 7.75 19.76
C GLU A 387 25.49 6.50 19.50
N LYS A 388 25.75 5.41 20.26
CA LYS A 388 24.94 4.18 20.16
C LYS A 388 23.53 4.38 20.70
N LYS A 389 23.37 5.12 21.82
CA LYS A 389 22.06 5.50 22.35
C LYS A 389 21.29 6.37 21.36
N ALA A 390 21.94 7.36 20.75
CA ALA A 390 21.36 8.20 19.71
C ALA A 390 20.97 7.39 18.48
N SER A 391 21.82 6.45 18.03
CA SER A 391 21.52 5.55 16.92
C SER A 391 20.30 4.65 17.20
N LEU A 392 20.17 4.13 18.43
CA LEU A 392 19.00 3.35 18.84
C LEU A 392 17.72 4.19 18.76
N ALA A 393 17.74 5.40 19.36
CA ALA A 393 16.59 6.30 19.35
C ALA A 393 16.16 6.66 17.91
N SER A 394 17.11 7.06 17.07
CA SER A 394 16.84 7.44 15.67
C SER A 394 16.23 6.29 14.87
N LYS A 395 16.81 5.07 14.94
CA LYS A 395 16.28 3.90 14.24
C LYS A 395 14.90 3.50 14.74
N ALA A 396 14.67 3.53 16.07
CA ALA A 396 13.38 3.22 16.68
C ALA A 396 12.31 4.21 16.20
N MET A 397 12.58 5.51 16.27
CA MET A 397 11.63 6.54 15.92
C MET A 397 11.28 6.52 14.43
N THR A 398 12.24 6.27 13.55
CA THR A 398 11.98 6.09 12.11
C THR A 398 10.95 4.99 11.85
N LEU A 399 10.97 3.90 12.61
CA LEU A 399 10.02 2.80 12.47
C LEU A 399 8.67 3.12 13.13
N LEU A 400 8.68 3.71 14.33
CA LEU A 400 7.47 4.07 15.08
C LEU A 400 6.64 5.16 14.40
N HIS A 401 7.25 5.98 13.52
CA HIS A 401 6.50 6.91 12.68
C HIS A 401 5.47 6.26 11.76
N SER A 402 5.71 5.02 11.34
CA SER A 402 4.77 4.28 10.52
C SER A 402 3.57 3.74 11.30
N MET A 403 3.63 3.72 12.64
CA MET A 403 2.51 3.28 13.49
C MET A 403 1.40 4.33 13.54
N PRO A 404 0.14 3.91 13.58
CA PRO A 404 -0.96 4.80 13.94
C PRO A 404 -0.76 5.33 15.37
N ASP A 405 -1.33 6.50 15.66
CA ASP A 405 -1.32 7.03 17.03
C ASP A 405 -2.19 6.13 17.92
N CYS A 406 -1.55 5.43 18.86
CA CYS A 406 -2.16 4.48 19.78
C CYS A 406 -1.32 4.35 21.07
N VAL A 407 -1.90 3.78 22.12
CA VAL A 407 -1.23 3.62 23.42
C VAL A 407 0.02 2.75 23.31
N LEU A 408 -0.01 1.71 22.48
CA LEU A 408 1.15 0.84 22.26
C LEU A 408 2.34 1.63 21.69
N LYS A 409 2.13 2.56 20.76
CA LYS A 409 3.19 3.44 20.24
C LYS A 409 3.78 4.29 21.34
N ASP A 410 2.93 4.93 22.17
CA ASP A 410 3.37 5.74 23.31
C ASP A 410 4.23 4.94 24.30
N LEU A 411 3.83 3.70 24.61
CA LEU A 411 4.57 2.81 25.48
C LEU A 411 5.93 2.40 24.89
N LEU A 412 6.00 2.14 23.59
CA LEU A 412 7.26 1.85 22.90
C LEU A 412 8.21 3.07 22.94
N GLU A 413 7.70 4.28 22.72
CA GLU A 413 8.49 5.52 22.85
C GLU A 413 9.04 5.70 24.28
N ILE A 414 8.22 5.43 25.30
CA ILE A 414 8.66 5.47 26.71
C ILE A 414 9.77 4.43 26.97
N GLU A 415 9.66 3.22 26.43
CA GLU A 415 10.65 2.18 26.61
C GLU A 415 11.99 2.51 25.93
N ILE A 416 11.94 3.13 24.74
CA ILE A 416 13.13 3.68 24.07
C ILE A 416 13.74 4.82 24.89
N SER A 417 12.93 5.73 25.43
CA SER A 417 13.37 6.80 26.33
C SER A 417 14.15 6.25 27.52
N LYS A 418 13.61 5.25 28.23
CA LYS A 418 14.29 4.57 29.33
C LYS A 418 15.61 3.91 28.91
N SER A 419 15.63 3.23 27.76
CA SER A 419 16.82 2.53 27.25
C SER A 419 17.94 3.47 26.83
N THR A 420 17.62 4.68 26.39
CA THR A 420 18.58 5.67 25.88
C THR A 420 18.94 6.75 26.91
N GLY A 421 18.08 6.98 27.91
CA GLY A 421 18.18 8.09 28.87
C GLY A 421 17.78 9.45 28.27
N LEU A 422 17.13 9.46 27.11
CA LEU A 422 16.61 10.67 26.46
C LEU A 422 15.19 10.95 26.91
N ASP A 423 14.83 12.22 27.11
CA ASP A 423 13.47 12.60 27.46
C ASP A 423 12.51 12.40 26.27
N LYS A 424 11.25 12.00 26.51
CA LYS A 424 10.24 11.75 25.46
C LYS A 424 10.08 12.96 24.51
N LYS A 425 10.15 14.19 25.04
CA LYS A 425 10.11 15.41 24.23
C LYS A 425 11.28 15.51 23.25
N ASN A 426 12.49 15.21 23.72
CA ASN A 426 13.69 15.25 22.89
C ASN A 426 13.71 14.14 21.84
N ILE A 427 13.13 12.96 22.13
CA ILE A 427 12.99 11.85 21.19
C ILE A 427 12.01 12.23 20.08
N HIS A 428 10.91 12.89 20.39
CA HIS A 428 9.92 13.33 19.41
C HIS A 428 10.48 14.45 18.51
N GLU A 429 11.24 15.40 19.06
CA GLU A 429 11.93 16.45 18.28
C GLU A 429 13.03 15.88 17.40
N LEU A 430 13.79 14.88 17.87
CA LEU A 430 14.78 14.15 17.07
C LEU A 430 14.13 13.39 15.92
N SER A 431 12.91 12.90 16.09
CA SER A 431 12.15 12.23 15.03
C SER A 431 11.73 13.19 13.92
N LEU A 432 11.42 14.43 14.26
CA LEU A 432 11.12 15.49 13.31
C LEU A 432 12.38 16.00 12.58
N SER A 433 13.53 16.00 13.26
CA SER A 433 14.80 16.45 12.71
C SER A 433 15.55 15.37 11.90
N SER A 434 15.27 14.09 12.11
CA SER A 434 15.92 12.98 11.38
C SER A 434 15.44 12.84 9.92
N LYS A 435 14.37 13.54 9.52
CA LYS A 435 14.01 13.71 8.10
C LYS A 435 15.01 14.59 7.33
N GLN A 436 16.00 15.22 8.00
CA GLN A 436 16.89 16.21 7.38
C GLN A 436 18.32 15.75 7.11
N ASN A 437 18.80 14.56 7.49
CA ASN A 437 20.23 14.30 7.36
C ASN A 437 20.59 12.88 6.93
N PHE A 438 20.81 12.71 5.63
CA PHE A 438 21.90 11.89 5.11
C PHE A 438 22.57 12.62 3.94
N LYS A 439 23.49 13.55 4.26
CA LYS A 439 24.57 13.97 3.34
C LYS A 439 25.89 14.00 4.11
N PRO A 440 27.01 13.55 3.50
CA PRO A 440 28.30 13.52 4.18
C PRO A 440 28.81 14.95 4.43
N ILE A 441 29.48 15.10 5.56
CA ILE A 441 30.01 16.36 6.09
C ILE A 441 31.07 16.91 5.14
N THR A 442 30.84 18.09 4.60
CA THR A 442 31.88 19.05 4.21
C THR A 442 31.59 20.41 4.83
N PHE A 443 32.63 21.03 5.34
CA PHE A 443 32.63 22.21 6.19
C PHE A 443 32.12 23.48 5.51
N LYS A 444 31.36 24.27 6.31
CA LYS A 444 31.09 25.72 6.24
C LYS A 444 30.39 26.31 5.01
N GLN A 445 29.16 26.74 5.13
CA GLN A 445 28.76 28.13 5.42
C GLN A 445 27.23 28.31 5.25
N SER A 446 26.70 29.20 6.09
CA SER A 446 25.44 29.97 5.96
C SER A 446 24.09 29.20 5.90
N ARG A 447 23.25 29.61 6.83
CA ARG A 447 21.82 29.38 6.90
C ARG A 447 21.14 29.64 5.55
N ASP A 448 20.63 28.58 4.96
CA ASP A 448 19.45 28.64 4.14
C ASP A 448 18.66 27.32 4.30
N GLN A 449 17.39 27.46 4.52
CA GLN A 449 16.43 26.41 4.84
C GLN A 449 16.26 25.46 3.65
N VAL A 450 16.65 24.19 3.80
CA VAL A 450 16.30 23.13 2.85
C VAL A 450 14.97 22.52 3.26
N LYS A 451 14.00 22.67 2.40
CA LYS A 451 12.61 22.26 2.51
C LYS A 451 12.44 20.75 2.32
N ASN A 452 11.53 20.16 3.08
CA ASN A 452 11.08 18.76 2.97
C ASN A 452 10.27 18.54 1.68
N ASP A 453 10.64 17.57 0.87
CA ASP A 453 10.10 17.30 -0.48
C ASP A 453 8.68 16.67 -0.52
N ASN A 454 7.93 16.60 0.57
CA ASN A 454 6.57 16.03 0.61
C ASN A 454 5.59 16.76 1.55
N VAL A 455 5.85 18.01 1.92
CA VAL A 455 4.89 18.82 2.67
C VAL A 455 4.39 19.91 1.75
N PHE A 456 3.07 19.93 1.48
CA PHE A 456 2.41 21.03 0.80
C PHE A 456 2.64 22.32 1.62
N GLU A 457 3.53 23.19 1.17
CA GLU A 457 3.78 24.46 1.84
C GLU A 457 2.65 25.44 1.52
N LEU A 458 1.83 25.72 2.50
CA LEU A 458 0.72 26.69 2.40
C LEU A 458 1.17 28.11 2.02
N SER A 459 2.46 28.40 2.03
CA SER A 459 3.05 29.69 1.67
C SER A 459 3.60 29.76 0.24
N SER A 460 3.71 28.62 -0.48
CA SER A 460 4.24 28.59 -1.87
C SER A 460 3.30 29.32 -2.84
N PHE A 461 3.85 29.78 -3.98
CA PHE A 461 3.01 30.37 -5.03
C PHE A 461 2.10 29.36 -5.68
N SER A 462 2.54 28.10 -5.79
CA SER A 462 1.75 26.98 -6.27
C SER A 462 0.53 26.71 -5.38
N SER A 463 0.72 26.69 -4.05
CA SER A 463 -0.40 26.57 -3.08
C SER A 463 -1.38 27.75 -3.14
N LYS A 464 -0.88 28.97 -3.37
CA LYS A 464 -1.73 30.16 -3.53
C LYS A 464 -2.53 30.11 -4.84
N ALA A 465 -1.91 29.73 -5.95
CA ALA A 465 -2.58 29.52 -7.22
C ALA A 465 -3.62 28.41 -7.12
N LEU A 466 -3.27 27.27 -6.53
CA LEU A 466 -4.15 26.13 -6.30
C LEU A 466 -5.40 26.52 -5.51
N LYS A 467 -5.22 27.25 -4.41
CA LYS A 467 -6.33 27.75 -3.60
C LYS A 467 -7.25 28.70 -4.38
N THR A 468 -6.65 29.58 -5.20
CA THR A 468 -7.40 30.52 -6.03
C THR A 468 -8.20 29.76 -7.09
N LEU A 469 -7.58 28.79 -7.76
CA LEU A 469 -8.22 27.96 -8.79
C LEU A 469 -9.42 27.17 -8.24
N ILE A 470 -9.30 26.58 -7.04
CA ILE A 470 -10.39 25.82 -6.43
C ILE A 470 -11.59 26.73 -6.08
N GLN A 471 -11.34 27.99 -5.72
CA GLN A 471 -12.41 28.95 -5.43
C GLN A 471 -13.00 29.59 -6.69
N TYR A 472 -12.23 29.67 -7.77
CA TYR A 472 -12.60 30.29 -9.04
C TYR A 472 -12.21 29.35 -10.21
N PRO A 473 -13.01 28.28 -10.48
CA PRO A 473 -12.72 27.26 -11.49
C PRO A 473 -12.53 27.79 -12.91
N ASN A 474 -13.18 28.93 -13.26
CA ASN A 474 -13.06 29.60 -14.54
C ASN A 474 -11.62 30.03 -14.89
N LEU A 475 -10.74 30.14 -13.89
CA LEU A 475 -9.31 30.46 -14.09
C LEU A 475 -8.51 29.26 -14.63
N SER A 476 -9.10 28.08 -14.73
CA SER A 476 -8.42 26.88 -15.27
C SER A 476 -7.84 27.07 -16.67
N ASN A 477 -8.50 27.89 -17.51
CA ASN A 477 -8.02 28.22 -18.86
C ASN A 477 -6.77 29.13 -18.85
N GLU A 478 -6.53 29.84 -17.75
CA GLU A 478 -5.38 30.74 -17.61
C GLU A 478 -4.09 29.99 -17.22
N VAL A 479 -4.17 28.73 -16.81
CA VAL A 479 -3.00 27.91 -16.45
C VAL A 479 -2.13 27.59 -17.67
N GLY A 480 -2.69 27.63 -18.89
CA GLY A 480 -1.99 27.29 -20.13
C GLY A 480 -1.83 25.77 -20.33
N ASP A 481 -0.91 25.38 -21.21
CA ASP A 481 -0.59 23.98 -21.48
C ASP A 481 0.38 23.44 -20.42
N SER A 482 0.35 22.12 -20.19
CA SER A 482 1.19 21.42 -19.22
C SER A 482 2.68 21.60 -19.50
N ASP A 483 3.05 21.81 -20.76
CA ASP A 483 4.43 21.98 -21.24
C ASP A 483 5.11 23.24 -20.64
N ARG A 484 4.30 24.21 -20.20
CA ARG A 484 4.76 25.43 -19.52
C ARG A 484 5.55 25.14 -18.22
N PHE A 485 5.28 24.01 -17.56
CA PHE A 485 5.88 23.61 -16.29
C PHE A 485 6.57 22.24 -16.39
N GLU A 486 7.01 21.85 -17.60
CA GLU A 486 7.62 20.55 -17.85
C GLU A 486 8.93 20.39 -17.05
N GLY A 487 9.02 19.27 -16.31
CA GLY A 487 10.18 18.96 -15.46
C GLY A 487 10.07 19.41 -13.99
N ASN A 488 9.06 20.18 -13.62
CA ASN A 488 8.82 20.55 -12.22
C ASN A 488 8.09 19.42 -11.48
N THR A 489 8.67 18.99 -10.35
CA THR A 489 8.19 17.87 -9.54
C THR A 489 7.60 18.30 -8.19
N GLN A 490 7.34 19.60 -7.99
CA GLN A 490 6.75 20.10 -6.75
C GLN A 490 5.32 19.55 -6.59
N PRO A 491 4.98 18.92 -5.44
CA PRO A 491 3.68 18.25 -5.25
C PRO A 491 2.48 19.18 -5.41
N ASP A 492 2.56 20.42 -4.92
CA ASP A 492 1.49 21.43 -5.01
C ASP A 492 1.29 21.98 -6.42
N LEU A 493 2.36 22.05 -7.25
CA LEU A 493 2.23 22.39 -8.67
C LEU A 493 1.60 21.24 -9.46
N LEU A 494 2.03 20.00 -9.24
CA LEU A 494 1.43 18.82 -9.88
C LEU A 494 -0.07 18.72 -9.54
N LEU A 495 -0.44 19.01 -8.30
CA LEU A 495 -1.82 19.07 -7.86
C LEU A 495 -2.60 20.22 -8.52
N LEU A 496 -1.99 21.39 -8.67
CA LEU A 496 -2.56 22.53 -9.41
C LEU A 496 -2.87 22.14 -10.85
N LEU A 497 -1.92 21.52 -11.57
CA LEU A 497 -2.09 21.09 -12.96
C LEU A 497 -3.17 20.00 -13.09
N LYS A 498 -3.20 19.04 -12.18
CA LYS A 498 -4.21 17.97 -12.12
C LYS A 498 -5.63 18.56 -11.97
N ILE A 499 -5.81 19.51 -11.06
CA ILE A 499 -7.10 20.16 -10.82
C ILE A 499 -7.47 21.12 -11.96
N ALA A 500 -6.51 21.86 -12.52
CA ALA A 500 -6.76 22.72 -13.67
C ALA A 500 -7.26 21.94 -14.87
N ASN A 501 -6.62 20.79 -15.16
CA ASN A 501 -7.05 19.90 -16.25
C ASN A 501 -8.45 19.33 -15.99
N HIS A 502 -8.77 19.01 -14.73
CA HIS A 502 -10.12 18.55 -14.38
C HIS A 502 -11.19 19.63 -14.65
N PHE A 503 -10.94 20.88 -14.21
CA PHE A 503 -11.84 21.99 -14.48
C PHE A 503 -11.94 22.38 -15.95
N LYS A 504 -10.87 22.24 -16.76
CA LYS A 504 -10.94 22.41 -18.22
C LYS A 504 -11.92 21.42 -18.86
N ASN A 505 -11.93 20.18 -18.38
CA ASN A 505 -12.82 19.13 -18.89
C ASN A 505 -14.25 19.21 -18.32
N ILE A 506 -14.39 19.67 -17.08
CA ILE A 506 -15.66 19.76 -16.34
C ILE A 506 -15.70 21.11 -15.62
N PRO A 507 -16.11 22.22 -16.31
CA PRO A 507 -16.05 23.58 -15.77
C PRO A 507 -16.88 23.81 -14.50
N ASP A 508 -17.97 23.07 -14.34
CA ASP A 508 -18.89 23.18 -13.19
C ASP A 508 -18.60 22.15 -12.07
N ALA A 509 -17.42 21.49 -12.10
CA ALA A 509 -17.07 20.51 -11.09
C ALA A 509 -17.10 21.08 -9.67
N THR A 510 -17.71 20.36 -8.74
CA THR A 510 -17.75 20.72 -7.32
C THR A 510 -16.46 20.33 -6.59
N ILE A 511 -16.20 20.94 -5.44
CA ILE A 511 -15.06 20.56 -4.58
C ILE A 511 -15.15 19.08 -4.18
N ALA A 512 -16.36 18.58 -3.94
CA ALA A 512 -16.58 17.18 -3.59
C ALA A 512 -16.20 16.22 -4.75
N GLU A 513 -16.43 16.62 -5.99
CA GLU A 513 -16.01 15.87 -7.18
C GLU A 513 -14.49 15.88 -7.34
N ILE A 514 -13.83 17.03 -7.13
CA ILE A 514 -12.37 17.11 -7.10
C ILE A 514 -11.80 16.16 -6.06
N MET A 515 -12.33 16.15 -4.84
CA MET A 515 -11.89 15.24 -3.77
C MET A 515 -12.05 13.77 -4.12
N SER A 516 -12.95 13.40 -5.05
CA SER A 516 -13.14 12.01 -5.49
C SER A 516 -12.04 11.48 -6.40
N ILE A 517 -11.29 12.36 -7.07
CA ILE A 517 -10.19 12.01 -7.99
C ILE A 517 -8.81 12.14 -7.35
N LEU A 518 -8.74 12.63 -6.13
CA LEU A 518 -7.52 12.86 -5.36
C LEU A 518 -7.19 11.66 -4.47
N ASP A 519 -5.90 11.45 -4.23
CA ASP A 519 -5.48 10.51 -3.20
C ASP A 519 -5.67 11.11 -1.78
N LYS A 520 -5.30 10.34 -0.77
CA LYS A 520 -5.54 10.74 0.63
C LYS A 520 -4.72 11.97 1.03
N ASP A 521 -3.46 12.05 0.61
CA ASP A 521 -2.54 13.13 0.97
C ASP A 521 -2.91 14.41 0.21
N GLU A 522 -3.28 14.30 -1.07
CA GLU A 522 -3.84 15.38 -1.90
C GLU A 522 -5.16 15.92 -1.32
N THR A 523 -6.05 15.02 -0.86
CA THR A 523 -7.34 15.40 -0.24
C THR A 523 -7.12 16.16 1.05
N GLU A 524 -6.17 15.74 1.89
CA GLU A 524 -5.81 16.43 3.13
C GLU A 524 -5.22 17.83 2.85
N ALA A 525 -4.35 17.94 1.83
CA ALA A 525 -3.78 19.21 1.40
C ALA A 525 -4.86 20.20 0.94
N ILE A 526 -5.82 19.77 0.12
CA ILE A 526 -6.96 20.58 -0.32
C ILE A 526 -7.84 21.00 0.86
N GLY A 527 -8.13 20.09 1.80
CA GLY A 527 -8.89 20.40 3.00
C GLY A 527 -8.23 21.50 3.84
N ASN A 528 -6.93 21.42 4.05
CA ASN A 528 -6.14 22.44 4.75
C ASN A 528 -6.15 23.80 4.02
N LEU A 529 -6.05 23.80 2.69
CA LEU A 529 -6.13 25.01 1.88
C LEU A 529 -7.51 25.69 1.98
N LEU A 530 -8.59 24.92 1.98
CA LEU A 530 -9.97 25.42 2.03
C LEU A 530 -10.39 25.91 3.41
N ALA A 531 -9.76 25.44 4.48
CA ALA A 531 -10.03 25.85 5.86
C ALA A 531 -9.67 27.33 6.14
N ASN A 532 -8.76 27.91 5.33
CA ASN A 532 -8.30 29.28 5.49
C ASN A 532 -8.96 30.20 4.45
N SER A 533 -9.39 31.43 4.79
CA SER A 533 -9.94 32.41 3.84
C SER A 533 -8.86 33.08 2.99
N LEU A 534 -9.17 33.43 1.74
CA LEU A 534 -8.29 34.29 0.93
C LEU A 534 -8.47 35.77 1.34
N PRO A 535 -7.39 36.52 1.55
CA PRO A 535 -7.48 37.95 1.93
C PRO A 535 -7.61 38.86 0.70
N ILE A 536 -8.22 38.42 -0.41
CA ILE A 536 -8.21 39.17 -1.69
C ILE A 536 -9.62 39.64 -2.05
N LYS A 537 -9.73 40.90 -2.52
CA LYS A 537 -10.96 41.44 -3.09
C LYS A 537 -11.23 40.86 -4.46
N GLU A 538 -12.46 40.50 -4.76
CA GLU A 538 -12.90 39.81 -6.00
C GLU A 538 -12.49 40.53 -7.30
N THR A 539 -12.24 41.82 -7.27
CA THR A 539 -11.93 42.66 -8.45
C THR A 539 -10.50 42.42 -9.06
N ASN A 540 -9.62 41.67 -8.38
CA ASN A 540 -8.21 41.48 -8.79
C ASN A 540 -7.77 40.02 -8.87
N ILE A 541 -8.70 39.07 -8.89
CA ILE A 541 -8.39 37.63 -8.71
C ILE A 541 -7.64 37.05 -9.90
N SER A 542 -8.06 37.32 -11.13
CA SER A 542 -7.37 36.84 -12.34
C SER A 542 -5.92 37.35 -12.39
N ARG A 543 -5.72 38.65 -12.13
CA ARG A 543 -4.35 39.23 -12.07
C ARG A 543 -3.49 38.57 -10.98
N TYR A 544 -4.04 38.37 -9.80
CA TYR A 544 -3.34 37.68 -8.70
C TYR A 544 -2.96 36.25 -9.06
N PHE A 545 -3.86 35.54 -9.75
CA PHE A 545 -3.62 34.18 -10.21
C PHE A 545 -2.49 34.15 -11.24
N GLN A 546 -2.50 35.06 -12.22
CA GLN A 546 -1.45 35.22 -13.22
C GLN A 546 -0.10 35.57 -12.58
N ASP A 547 -0.07 36.48 -11.61
CA ASP A 547 1.15 36.83 -10.87
C ASP A 547 1.74 35.62 -10.11
N CYS A 548 0.87 34.71 -9.59
CA CYS A 548 1.33 33.47 -8.99
C CYS A 548 1.93 32.51 -10.02
N LEU A 549 1.31 32.34 -11.19
CA LEU A 549 1.83 31.48 -12.26
C LEU A 549 3.19 31.97 -12.80
N ILE A 550 3.34 33.27 -13.02
CA ILE A 550 4.62 33.86 -13.45
C ILE A 550 5.73 33.64 -12.41
N LYS A 551 5.40 33.73 -11.12
CA LYS A 551 6.38 33.47 -10.06
C LYS A 551 6.78 31.99 -10.00
N ILE A 552 5.85 31.06 -10.22
CA ILE A 552 6.13 29.63 -10.32
C ILE A 552 7.08 29.35 -11.50
N GLU A 553 6.85 29.96 -12.65
CA GLU A 553 7.73 29.83 -13.82
C GLU A 553 9.15 30.32 -13.53
N ASN A 554 9.27 31.49 -12.89
CA ASN A 554 10.57 32.06 -12.56
C ASN A 554 11.34 31.21 -11.53
N GLU A 555 10.65 30.64 -10.54
CA GLU A 555 11.24 29.69 -9.58
C GLU A 555 11.70 28.40 -10.29
N ASP A 556 10.92 27.90 -11.25
CA ASP A 556 11.24 26.69 -12.00
C ASP A 556 12.44 26.89 -12.93
N SER A 557 12.49 28.00 -13.64
CA SER A 557 13.65 28.39 -14.48
C SER A 557 14.94 28.44 -13.68
N GLY A 558 14.91 29.02 -12.47
CA GLY A 558 16.04 29.07 -11.56
C GLY A 558 16.52 27.69 -11.10
N LEU A 559 15.59 26.78 -10.77
CA LEU A 559 15.91 25.41 -10.37
C LEU A 559 16.50 24.58 -11.52
N ARG A 560 16.00 24.75 -12.74
CA ARG A 560 16.49 24.08 -13.94
C ARG A 560 17.91 24.52 -14.27
N ILE A 561 18.20 25.81 -14.18
CA ILE A 561 19.54 26.37 -14.36
C ILE A 561 20.52 25.85 -13.30
N LEU A 562 20.11 25.79 -12.04
CA LEU A 562 20.93 25.19 -11.00
C LEU A 562 21.24 23.71 -11.27
N ARG A 563 20.31 22.96 -11.86
CA ARG A 563 20.53 21.58 -12.30
C ARG A 563 21.52 21.50 -13.47
N LEU A 564 21.37 22.35 -14.48
CA LEU A 564 22.30 22.41 -15.62
C LEU A 564 23.72 22.76 -15.17
N LYS A 565 23.88 23.73 -14.29
CA LYS A 565 25.17 24.07 -13.67
C LYS A 565 25.78 22.89 -12.90
N LYS A 566 24.92 22.11 -12.21
CA LYS A 566 25.38 20.92 -11.49
C LYS A 566 25.78 19.79 -12.44
N ILE A 567 25.02 19.56 -13.52
CA ILE A 567 25.35 18.58 -14.55
C ILE A 567 26.69 18.91 -15.22
N MET A 568 27.00 20.20 -15.45
CA MET A 568 28.26 20.65 -15.96
C MET A 568 29.49 20.21 -15.13
N LEU A 569 29.31 19.98 -13.83
CA LEU A 569 30.36 19.46 -12.95
C LEU A 569 30.64 17.97 -13.15
N ASP A 570 29.65 17.23 -13.59
CA ASP A 570 29.68 15.75 -13.68
C ASP A 570 29.90 15.28 -15.14
N ARG A 571 29.40 16.00 -16.14
CA ARG A 571 29.54 15.72 -17.58
C ARG A 571 29.44 16.99 -18.43
N SER A 572 29.86 16.91 -19.70
CA SER A 572 29.59 17.97 -20.69
C SER A 572 28.09 18.07 -20.97
N LEU A 573 27.60 19.32 -21.10
CA LEU A 573 26.21 19.59 -21.49
C LEU A 573 25.99 19.25 -22.98
N THR A 574 24.77 18.89 -23.35
CA THR A 574 24.35 18.77 -24.76
C THR A 574 24.19 20.17 -25.39
N GLU A 575 24.10 20.25 -26.72
CA GLU A 575 23.92 21.53 -27.44
C GLU A 575 22.61 22.22 -27.00
N ASP A 576 21.52 21.48 -26.79
CA ASP A 576 20.24 22.02 -26.31
C ASP A 576 20.36 22.54 -24.87
N GLU A 577 21.04 21.82 -23.98
CA GLU A 577 21.28 22.22 -22.59
C GLU A 577 22.17 23.48 -22.50
N ILE A 578 23.17 23.62 -23.40
CA ILE A 578 24.01 24.79 -23.50
C ILE A 578 23.19 26.00 -23.97
N PHE A 579 22.37 25.81 -25.03
CA PHE A 579 21.53 26.88 -25.56
C PHE A 579 20.55 27.39 -24.51
N GLU A 580 19.90 26.48 -23.75
CA GLU A 580 18.99 26.84 -22.69
C GLU A 580 19.68 27.64 -21.57
N LEU A 581 20.86 27.19 -21.13
CA LEU A 581 21.64 27.86 -20.10
C LEU A 581 22.07 29.27 -20.58
N GLN A 582 22.49 29.41 -21.84
CA GLN A 582 22.84 30.71 -22.45
C GLN A 582 21.64 31.66 -22.49
N GLN A 583 20.47 31.20 -22.96
CA GLN A 583 19.27 32.04 -23.04
C GLN A 583 18.83 32.57 -21.68
N HIS A 584 18.89 31.73 -20.65
CA HIS A 584 18.57 32.17 -19.30
C HIS A 584 19.57 33.18 -18.73
N LEU A 585 20.89 32.96 -18.93
CA LEU A 585 21.91 33.88 -18.48
C LEU A 585 21.81 35.24 -19.22
N ILE A 586 21.44 35.22 -20.51
CA ILE A 586 21.19 36.43 -21.29
C ILE A 586 19.97 37.20 -20.82
N SER A 587 18.87 36.51 -20.54
CA SER A 587 17.59 37.14 -20.07
C SER A 587 17.70 37.79 -18.69
N ASN A 588 18.69 37.39 -17.87
CA ASN A 588 18.92 37.93 -16.52
C ASN A 588 20.24 38.72 -16.38
N LEU A 589 20.73 39.31 -17.45
CA LEU A 589 22.06 39.93 -17.55
C LEU A 589 22.37 40.96 -16.45
N ASP A 590 21.35 41.69 -15.99
CA ASP A 590 21.48 42.75 -14.97
C ASP A 590 21.62 42.19 -13.54
N GLU A 591 21.21 40.96 -13.30
CA GLU A 591 21.22 40.30 -11.98
C GLU A 591 22.31 39.22 -11.84
N LEU A 592 23.13 38.98 -12.90
CA LEU A 592 24.11 37.91 -12.90
C LEU A 592 25.27 38.17 -11.94
N SER A 593 25.66 37.11 -11.21
CA SER A 593 26.91 37.06 -10.46
C SER A 593 28.13 37.13 -11.39
N ASP A 594 29.30 37.52 -10.86
CA ASP A 594 30.53 37.55 -11.64
C ASP A 594 30.94 36.15 -12.15
N GLU A 595 30.59 35.10 -11.43
CA GLU A 595 30.74 33.69 -11.85
C GLU A 595 29.85 33.37 -13.05
N ASP A 596 28.60 33.81 -13.06
CA ASP A 596 27.66 33.59 -14.15
C ASP A 596 28.02 34.38 -15.41
N LYS A 597 28.55 35.59 -15.27
CA LYS A 597 29.11 36.37 -16.39
C LYS A 597 30.32 35.68 -17.02
N SER A 598 31.16 35.06 -16.17
CA SER A 598 32.31 34.27 -16.65
C SER A 598 31.85 33.00 -17.36
N LEU A 599 30.83 32.33 -16.82
CA LEU A 599 30.22 31.12 -17.39
C LEU A 599 29.61 31.44 -18.77
N LEU A 600 28.83 32.52 -18.89
CA LEU A 600 28.23 32.94 -20.17
C LEU A 600 29.29 33.17 -21.25
N ARG A 601 30.46 33.77 -20.89
CA ARG A 601 31.58 33.95 -21.82
C ARG A 601 32.25 32.65 -22.22
N SER A 602 32.21 31.63 -21.39
CA SER A 602 32.78 30.31 -21.68
C SER A 602 31.88 29.42 -22.52
N LEU A 603 30.59 29.70 -22.54
CA LEU A 603 29.57 28.97 -23.32
C LEU A 603 29.33 29.62 -24.70
N SER A 604 29.78 30.86 -24.93
CA SER A 604 29.76 31.53 -26.21
C SER A 604 31.04 31.19 -27.04
#